data_3ea0dcc7c08a4abd0b8f3023a97eacb1
#
_entry.id   3ea0dcc7c08a4abd0b8f3023a97eacb1
#
_cell.length_a   1.000
_cell.length_b   1.000
_cell.length_c   1.000
_cell.angle_alpha   90.00
_cell.angle_beta   90.00
_cell.angle_gamma   90.00
#
_symmetry.space_group_name_H-M   'P 1'
#
loop_
_entity.id
_entity.type
_entity.pdbx_description
1 polymer ?
#
loop_
_entity_poly.entity_id
_entity_poly.type
_entity_poly.pdbx_seq_one_letter_code
_entity_poly.pdbx_strand_id
1 'polypeptide(L)'
;MSKVTECSVCMERYNTKNKIPKILHCGHTFCQECLNKSKKNSNNVLTCPICRKNEIFADIEDLSTNRVIYDLLYNPSQEEDLIIDEKNKYKIIIIGSASTGKTSLLNRCVKKKFDEEYNVTLGADLQYYKVKVGNEYIGLNIWDTAGTEKFQSIQKMYYNKSYAALIVFDVGNKETYDSVMNWILFYRENKSQELKEIIYLIGNKIDIGNERRVSREEAEEFAKLYNLKYYETSAKDGTNVEKIFQDIGEDIVKTYKEGNIYALNKGENETKILDVNVHLGNETCFDKFINSIKNIIFFWK
;
A
#
# COMPACT_ATOMS: atom_id res chain seq x y z
N MET A 1 -15.09 21.87 8.63
CA MET A 1 -14.70 20.56 8.04
C MET A 1 -15.90 20.06 7.26
N SER A 2 -15.82 19.97 5.93
CA SER A 2 -16.88 19.38 5.12
C SER A 2 -16.97 17.91 5.49
N LYS A 3 -18.17 17.45 5.84
CA LYS A 3 -18.40 16.03 6.09
C LYS A 3 -18.17 15.28 4.78
N VAL A 4 -17.44 14.17 4.83
CA VAL A 4 -17.10 13.35 3.66
C VAL A 4 -18.34 12.94 2.85
N THR A 5 -19.49 12.92 3.49
CA THR A 5 -20.80 12.54 2.92
C THR A 5 -21.59 13.71 2.34
N GLU A 6 -21.00 14.91 2.21
CA GLU A 6 -21.65 16.11 1.68
C GLU A 6 -20.95 16.63 0.42
N CYS A 7 -21.74 17.06 -0.56
CA CYS A 7 -21.21 17.69 -1.77
C CYS A 7 -20.70 19.09 -1.45
N SER A 8 -19.44 19.37 -1.76
CA SER A 8 -18.80 20.67 -1.49
C SER A 8 -19.38 21.85 -2.30
N VAL A 9 -20.26 21.59 -3.28
CA VAL A 9 -20.89 22.63 -4.09
C VAL A 9 -22.26 23.01 -3.54
N CYS A 10 -23.15 22.05 -3.28
CA CYS A 10 -24.49 22.34 -2.75
C CYS A 10 -24.60 22.19 -1.23
N MET A 11 -23.54 21.70 -0.56
CA MET A 11 -23.50 21.43 0.89
C MET A 11 -24.58 20.45 1.37
N GLU A 12 -25.18 19.69 0.44
CA GLU A 12 -26.17 18.69 0.76
C GLU A 12 -25.54 17.29 0.77
N ARG A 13 -26.15 16.42 1.57
CA ARG A 13 -25.71 15.03 1.71
C ARG A 13 -25.90 14.28 0.39
N TYR A 14 -24.91 13.46 0.03
CA TYR A 14 -25.05 12.55 -1.10
C TYR A 14 -26.19 11.56 -0.85
N ASN A 15 -26.78 11.04 -1.93
CA ASN A 15 -27.78 9.99 -1.90
C ASN A 15 -27.70 9.11 -3.14
N THR A 16 -28.50 8.04 -3.18
CA THR A 16 -28.49 7.07 -4.28
C THR A 16 -29.43 7.41 -5.44
N LYS A 17 -30.15 8.54 -5.36
CA LYS A 17 -31.16 8.92 -6.36
C LYS A 17 -30.67 9.99 -7.34
N ASN A 18 -30.44 11.19 -6.86
CA ASN A 18 -30.08 12.36 -7.69
C ASN A 18 -28.79 13.06 -7.25
N LYS A 19 -28.31 12.77 -6.02
CA LYS A 19 -27.04 13.29 -5.49
C LYS A 19 -25.97 12.21 -5.41
N ILE A 20 -25.89 11.37 -6.43
CA ILE A 20 -24.92 10.31 -6.55
C ILE A 20 -23.51 10.91 -6.54
N PRO A 21 -22.58 10.44 -5.68
CA PRO A 21 -21.21 10.96 -5.63
C PRO A 21 -20.42 10.50 -6.86
N LYS A 22 -20.11 11.41 -7.76
CA LYS A 22 -19.31 11.19 -8.97
C LYS A 22 -17.90 11.73 -8.77
N ILE A 23 -16.90 10.96 -9.16
CA ILE A 23 -15.49 11.35 -9.07
C ILE A 23 -14.98 11.82 -10.42
N LEU A 24 -14.32 12.98 -10.44
CA LEU A 24 -13.62 13.50 -11.61
C LEU A 24 -12.23 12.88 -11.74
N HIS A 25 -11.62 12.89 -12.94
CA HIS A 25 -10.26 12.40 -13.16
C HIS A 25 -9.21 13.13 -12.30
N CYS A 26 -9.49 14.34 -11.88
CA CYS A 26 -8.66 15.08 -10.93
C CYS A 26 -8.80 14.60 -9.47
N GLY A 27 -9.64 13.60 -9.21
CA GLY A 27 -9.86 13.00 -7.88
C GLY A 27 -10.92 13.70 -7.01
N HIS A 28 -11.46 14.85 -7.42
CA HIS A 28 -12.50 15.55 -6.66
C HIS A 28 -13.87 14.94 -6.89
N THR A 29 -14.69 14.89 -5.82
CA THR A 29 -16.02 14.27 -5.85
C THR A 29 -17.11 15.30 -5.63
N PHE A 30 -18.18 15.24 -6.46
CA PHE A 30 -19.34 16.10 -6.40
C PHE A 30 -20.62 15.29 -6.65
N CYS A 31 -21.76 15.81 -6.28
CA CYS A 31 -23.00 15.14 -6.61
C CYS A 31 -23.33 15.30 -8.11
N GLN A 32 -23.90 14.27 -8.69
CA GLN A 32 -24.30 14.23 -10.10
C GLN A 32 -25.15 15.44 -10.51
N GLU A 33 -26.06 15.88 -9.64
CA GLU A 33 -26.92 17.05 -9.88
C GLU A 33 -26.10 18.36 -10.04
N CYS A 34 -25.09 18.58 -9.16
CA CYS A 34 -24.21 19.76 -9.28
C CYS A 34 -23.35 19.72 -10.54
N LEU A 35 -22.86 18.55 -10.92
CA LEU A 35 -22.10 18.39 -12.15
C LEU A 35 -22.98 18.66 -13.37
N ASN A 36 -24.22 18.18 -13.39
CA ASN A 36 -25.18 18.47 -14.44
C ASN A 36 -25.48 19.98 -14.59
N LYS A 37 -25.66 20.69 -13.47
CA LYS A 37 -25.81 22.14 -13.45
C LYS A 37 -24.57 22.92 -13.89
N SER A 38 -23.40 22.35 -13.71
CA SER A 38 -22.12 22.97 -14.09
C SER A 38 -21.73 22.72 -15.55
N LYS A 39 -22.47 21.88 -16.26
CA LYS A 39 -22.30 21.64 -17.69
C LYS A 39 -22.63 22.92 -18.47
N LYS A 40 -21.61 23.71 -18.80
CA LYS A 40 -21.73 24.91 -19.63
C LYS A 40 -21.58 24.50 -21.09
N ASN A 41 -22.69 24.64 -21.84
CA ASN A 41 -22.77 24.57 -23.32
C ASN A 41 -22.35 23.25 -23.99
N SER A 42 -22.68 23.13 -25.24
CA SER A 42 -22.61 21.99 -26.18
C SER A 42 -21.21 21.33 -26.36
N ASN A 43 -20.19 21.73 -25.64
CA ASN A 43 -18.81 21.25 -25.85
C ASN A 43 -18.35 20.14 -24.89
N ASN A 44 -19.24 19.56 -24.08
CA ASN A 44 -18.91 18.47 -23.16
C ASN A 44 -17.70 18.71 -22.25
N VAL A 45 -17.37 19.98 -21.94
CA VAL A 45 -16.28 20.36 -21.05
C VAL A 45 -16.87 20.72 -19.70
N LEU A 46 -16.33 20.08 -18.65
CA LEU A 46 -16.58 20.41 -17.26
C LEU A 46 -15.31 20.95 -16.60
N THR A 47 -15.46 22.05 -15.89
CA THR A 47 -14.38 22.59 -15.05
C THR A 47 -14.58 22.17 -13.61
N CYS A 48 -13.58 21.50 -13.02
CA CYS A 48 -13.63 21.11 -11.60
C CYS A 48 -13.80 22.34 -10.71
N PRO A 49 -14.83 22.41 -9.85
CA PRO A 49 -15.06 23.56 -8.97
C PRO A 49 -13.93 23.82 -7.96
N ILE A 50 -13.13 22.79 -7.62
CA ILE A 50 -12.06 22.89 -6.62
C ILE A 50 -10.71 23.23 -7.27
N CYS A 51 -10.22 22.39 -8.21
CA CYS A 51 -8.88 22.57 -8.78
C CYS A 51 -8.87 23.24 -10.15
N ARG A 52 -10.01 23.58 -10.70
CA ARG A 52 -10.21 24.27 -12.00
C ARG A 52 -9.66 23.53 -13.23
N LYS A 53 -9.31 22.24 -13.09
CA LYS A 53 -8.94 21.40 -14.23
C LYS A 53 -10.18 21.16 -15.09
N ASN A 54 -9.99 21.27 -16.41
CA ASN A 54 -11.02 20.96 -17.39
C ASN A 54 -10.99 19.47 -17.72
N GLU A 55 -12.15 18.86 -17.83
CA GLU A 55 -12.35 17.47 -18.22
C GLU A 55 -13.38 17.40 -19.34
N ILE A 56 -13.15 16.49 -20.30
CA ILE A 56 -14.05 16.26 -21.44
C ILE A 56 -14.67 14.88 -21.25
N PHE A 57 -15.98 14.79 -21.27
CA PHE A 57 -16.69 13.52 -21.22
C PHE A 57 -18.03 13.60 -21.95
N ALA A 58 -18.49 12.47 -22.46
CA ALA A 58 -19.71 12.40 -23.24
C ALA A 58 -20.95 12.66 -22.36
N ASP A 59 -21.01 12.00 -21.21
CA ASP A 59 -22.05 12.21 -20.21
C ASP A 59 -21.53 12.16 -18.78
N ILE A 60 -22.22 12.86 -17.85
CA ILE A 60 -21.90 12.81 -16.41
C ILE A 60 -22.23 11.42 -15.83
N GLU A 61 -23.11 10.68 -16.45
CA GLU A 61 -23.43 9.31 -16.08
C GLU A 61 -22.23 8.38 -16.30
N ASP A 62 -21.38 8.66 -17.28
CA ASP A 62 -20.16 7.89 -17.58
C ASP A 62 -19.06 8.09 -16.52
N LEU A 63 -19.12 9.17 -15.72
CA LEU A 63 -18.18 9.38 -14.63
C LEU A 63 -18.30 8.28 -13.59
N SER A 64 -17.14 7.81 -13.14
CA SER A 64 -17.07 6.82 -12.07
C SER A 64 -17.78 7.31 -10.81
N THR A 65 -18.62 6.47 -10.23
CA THR A 65 -19.21 6.73 -8.92
C THR A 65 -18.13 6.57 -7.84
N ASN A 66 -18.04 7.53 -6.93
CA ASN A 66 -17.19 7.35 -5.76
C ASN A 66 -17.78 6.25 -4.86
N ARG A 67 -17.27 5.05 -5.05
CA ARG A 67 -17.79 3.83 -4.39
C ARG A 67 -17.71 3.93 -2.87
N VAL A 68 -16.65 4.51 -2.33
CA VAL A 68 -16.49 4.66 -0.88
C VAL A 68 -17.64 5.48 -0.30
N ILE A 69 -17.94 6.65 -0.88
CA ILE A 69 -19.05 7.49 -0.43
C ILE A 69 -20.40 6.81 -0.72
N TYR A 70 -20.52 6.16 -1.87
CA TYR A 70 -21.75 5.46 -2.25
C TYR A 70 -22.10 4.32 -1.29
N ASP A 71 -21.11 3.52 -0.92
CA ASP A 71 -21.27 2.39 -0.01
C ASP A 71 -21.60 2.86 1.43
N LEU A 72 -21.02 3.99 1.87
CA LEU A 72 -21.40 4.67 3.13
C LEU A 72 -22.89 5.07 3.17
N LEU A 73 -23.47 5.42 2.04
CA LEU A 73 -24.88 5.83 1.96
C LEU A 73 -25.84 4.64 1.93
N TYR A 74 -25.40 3.53 1.38
CA TYR A 74 -26.23 2.33 1.19
C TYR A 74 -26.30 1.45 2.46
N ASN A 75 -25.28 1.50 3.29
CA ASN A 75 -25.16 0.74 4.53
C ASN A 75 -24.86 1.67 5.72
N PRO A 76 -25.85 2.46 6.18
CA PRO A 76 -25.65 3.40 7.28
C PRO A 76 -25.23 2.73 8.61
N SER A 77 -25.49 1.44 8.77
CA SER A 77 -24.98 0.64 9.89
C SER A 77 -23.46 0.36 9.81
N GLN A 78 -22.83 0.64 8.67
CA GLN A 78 -21.37 0.57 8.49
C GLN A 78 -20.69 1.95 8.63
N GLU A 79 -21.45 3.03 8.82
CA GLU A 79 -20.87 4.37 8.98
C GLU A 79 -19.98 4.44 10.24
N GLU A 80 -20.38 3.84 11.34
CA GLU A 80 -19.57 3.74 12.57
C GLU A 80 -18.36 2.81 12.37
N ASP A 81 -18.50 1.80 11.54
CA ASP A 81 -17.44 0.84 11.22
C ASP A 81 -16.41 1.34 10.18
N LEU A 82 -16.74 2.37 9.41
CA LEU A 82 -15.87 2.88 8.33
C LEU A 82 -15.10 4.15 8.71
N ILE A 83 -15.49 4.86 9.76
CA ILE A 83 -14.75 6.02 10.27
C ILE A 83 -13.63 5.49 11.18
N ILE A 84 -12.55 5.05 10.56
CA ILE A 84 -11.31 4.85 11.30
C ILE A 84 -10.66 6.22 11.47
N ASP A 85 -10.37 6.58 12.73
CA ASP A 85 -9.61 7.80 13.05
C ASP A 85 -8.35 7.86 12.19
N GLU A 86 -8.01 9.01 11.66
CA GLU A 86 -6.78 9.23 10.88
C GLU A 86 -5.53 8.72 11.61
N LYS A 87 -5.54 8.75 12.94
CA LYS A 87 -4.48 8.18 13.79
C LYS A 87 -4.35 6.67 13.70
N ASN A 88 -5.39 5.98 13.23
CA ASN A 88 -5.45 4.53 13.05
C ASN A 88 -5.31 4.10 11.59
N LYS A 89 -4.88 5.00 10.70
CA LYS A 89 -4.59 4.72 9.30
C LYS A 89 -3.10 4.60 9.07
N TYR A 90 -2.68 3.49 8.52
CA TYR A 90 -1.28 3.17 8.30
C TYR A 90 -1.01 2.96 6.81
N LYS A 91 -0.03 3.67 6.30
CA LYS A 91 0.42 3.51 4.92
C LYS A 91 1.31 2.29 4.81
N ILE A 92 0.97 1.39 3.88
CA ILE A 92 1.84 0.28 3.49
C ILE A 92 2.07 0.31 1.98
N ILE A 93 3.17 -0.28 1.54
CA ILE A 93 3.56 -0.28 0.13
C ILE A 93 3.80 -1.71 -0.34
N ILE A 94 3.33 -2.02 -1.57
CA ILE A 94 3.62 -3.29 -2.23
C ILE A 94 4.59 -3.01 -3.38
N ILE A 95 5.75 -3.65 -3.34
CA ILE A 95 6.86 -3.47 -4.27
C ILE A 95 7.39 -4.81 -4.77
N GLY A 96 8.17 -4.79 -5.84
CA GLY A 96 8.72 -5.99 -6.48
C GLY A 96 8.70 -5.86 -7.99
N SER A 97 9.36 -6.76 -8.69
CA SER A 97 9.48 -6.76 -10.15
C SER A 97 8.13 -6.82 -10.87
N ALA A 98 8.11 -6.48 -12.15
CA ALA A 98 6.89 -6.59 -12.95
C ALA A 98 6.37 -8.03 -12.99
N SER A 99 5.06 -8.19 -13.14
CA SER A 99 4.38 -9.50 -13.27
C SER A 99 4.52 -10.45 -12.07
N THR A 100 4.98 -10.00 -10.89
CA THR A 100 5.01 -10.83 -9.67
C THR A 100 3.64 -10.99 -9.01
N GLY A 101 2.61 -10.27 -9.49
CA GLY A 101 1.23 -10.39 -9.00
C GLY A 101 0.88 -9.46 -7.84
N LYS A 102 1.58 -8.34 -7.65
CA LYS A 102 1.29 -7.32 -6.63
C LYS A 102 -0.17 -6.85 -6.65
N THR A 103 -0.60 -6.37 -7.81
CA THR A 103 -1.98 -5.93 -8.07
C THR A 103 -3.00 -7.06 -7.86
N SER A 104 -2.66 -8.27 -8.30
CA SER A 104 -3.52 -9.44 -8.13
C SER A 104 -3.69 -9.82 -6.65
N LEU A 105 -2.62 -9.76 -5.85
CA LEU A 105 -2.68 -9.97 -4.39
C LEU A 105 -3.60 -8.94 -3.73
N LEU A 106 -3.44 -7.65 -4.09
CA LEU A 106 -4.27 -6.59 -3.55
C LEU A 106 -5.73 -6.73 -3.95
N ASN A 107 -6.01 -7.00 -5.23
CA ASN A 107 -7.38 -7.24 -5.71
C ASN A 107 -8.02 -8.47 -5.04
N ARG A 108 -7.26 -9.55 -4.85
CA ARG A 108 -7.74 -10.73 -4.11
C ARG A 108 -8.09 -10.37 -2.67
N CYS A 109 -7.26 -9.59 -1.98
CA CYS A 109 -7.52 -9.16 -0.62
C CYS A 109 -8.77 -8.27 -0.52
N VAL A 110 -8.79 -7.17 -1.29
CA VAL A 110 -9.81 -6.11 -1.14
C VAL A 110 -11.11 -6.45 -1.84
N LYS A 111 -11.03 -6.96 -3.09
CA LYS A 111 -12.22 -7.21 -3.95
C LYS A 111 -12.67 -8.66 -3.94
N LYS A 112 -11.92 -9.58 -3.29
CA LYS A 112 -12.15 -11.04 -3.31
C LYS A 112 -12.20 -11.64 -4.72
N LYS A 113 -11.53 -10.99 -5.68
CA LYS A 113 -11.52 -11.38 -7.10
C LYS A 113 -10.09 -11.60 -7.59
N PHE A 114 -9.97 -12.45 -8.57
CA PHE A 114 -8.75 -12.67 -9.34
C PHE A 114 -9.11 -12.57 -10.81
N ASP A 115 -8.42 -11.69 -11.52
CA ASP A 115 -8.56 -11.52 -12.96
C ASP A 115 -7.35 -12.16 -13.64
N GLU A 116 -7.59 -13.06 -14.60
CA GLU A 116 -6.51 -13.69 -15.38
C GLU A 116 -5.89 -12.73 -16.40
N GLU A 117 -6.65 -11.69 -16.78
CA GLU A 117 -6.13 -10.67 -17.69
C GLU A 117 -5.08 -9.79 -17.00
N TYR A 118 -3.90 -9.76 -17.60
CA TYR A 118 -2.79 -8.93 -17.13
C TYR A 118 -2.96 -7.49 -17.59
N ASN A 119 -3.25 -6.60 -16.65
CA ASN A 119 -3.24 -5.16 -16.88
C ASN A 119 -2.01 -4.54 -16.20
N VAL A 120 -1.20 -3.82 -16.97
CA VAL A 120 -0.02 -3.12 -16.44
C VAL A 120 -0.45 -2.00 -15.51
N THR A 121 0.06 -1.98 -14.29
CA THR A 121 -0.16 -0.87 -13.36
C THR A 121 0.62 0.36 -13.85
N LEU A 122 -0.09 1.45 -14.17
CA LEU A 122 0.51 2.72 -14.57
C LEU A 122 0.69 3.61 -13.33
N GLY A 123 1.93 3.77 -12.88
CA GLY A 123 2.24 4.58 -11.69
C GLY A 123 2.00 3.84 -10.38
N ALA A 124 1.07 4.31 -9.57
CA ALA A 124 0.66 3.66 -8.32
C ALA A 124 -0.86 3.76 -8.13
N ASP A 125 -1.46 2.70 -7.60
CA ASP A 125 -2.87 2.67 -7.18
C ASP A 125 -2.95 2.64 -5.65
N LEU A 126 -3.91 3.36 -5.10
CA LEU A 126 -4.18 3.40 -3.65
C LEU A 126 -5.48 2.68 -3.37
N GLN A 127 -5.39 1.63 -2.57
CA GLN A 127 -6.57 0.92 -2.06
C GLN A 127 -6.59 0.93 -0.53
N TYR A 128 -7.79 0.90 0.01
CA TYR A 128 -8.02 0.88 1.44
C TYR A 128 -8.49 -0.50 1.89
N TYR A 129 -7.89 -1.01 2.95
CA TYR A 129 -8.28 -2.28 3.57
C TYR A 129 -8.39 -2.13 5.08
N LYS A 130 -9.47 -2.64 5.66
CA LYS A 130 -9.75 -2.59 7.09
C LYS A 130 -9.37 -3.91 7.74
N VAL A 131 -8.61 -3.84 8.81
CA VAL A 131 -8.13 -5.01 9.56
C VAL A 131 -8.58 -4.89 11.00
N LYS A 132 -9.05 -5.99 11.59
CA LYS A 132 -9.39 -6.06 13.01
C LYS A 132 -8.19 -6.57 13.80
N VAL A 133 -7.68 -5.76 14.73
CA VAL A 133 -6.57 -6.13 15.61
C VAL A 133 -7.05 -6.05 17.06
N GLY A 134 -7.18 -7.21 17.70
CA GLY A 134 -7.80 -7.29 19.01
C GLY A 134 -9.26 -6.80 18.98
N ASN A 135 -9.57 -5.78 19.77
CA ASN A 135 -10.90 -5.17 19.82
C ASN A 135 -11.05 -3.92 18.93
N GLU A 136 -10.01 -3.52 18.24
CA GLU A 136 -10.00 -2.31 17.41
C GLU A 136 -9.90 -2.63 15.92
N TYR A 137 -10.35 -1.66 15.12
CA TYR A 137 -10.11 -1.69 13.68
C TYR A 137 -9.05 -0.67 13.30
N ILE A 138 -8.14 -1.07 12.43
CA ILE A 138 -7.16 -0.18 11.79
C ILE A 138 -7.38 -0.14 10.29
N GLY A 139 -7.00 0.97 9.65
CA GLY A 139 -7.03 1.14 8.22
C GLY A 139 -5.65 0.98 7.60
N LEU A 140 -5.54 0.16 6.59
CA LEU A 140 -4.34 0.03 5.77
C LEU A 140 -4.55 0.79 4.46
N ASN A 141 -3.81 1.87 4.27
CA ASN A 141 -3.69 2.59 2.99
C ASN A 141 -2.61 1.90 2.17
N ILE A 142 -3.02 1.06 1.22
CA ILE A 142 -2.13 0.16 0.48
C ILE A 142 -1.81 0.79 -0.87
N TRP A 143 -0.53 1.09 -1.08
CA TRP A 143 0.00 1.61 -2.33
C TRP A 143 0.56 0.47 -3.17
N ASP A 144 -0.17 0.09 -4.23
CA ASP A 144 0.29 -0.84 -5.25
C ASP A 144 1.12 -0.07 -6.28
N THR A 145 2.39 -0.42 -6.45
CA THR A 145 3.30 0.29 -7.34
C THR A 145 3.61 -0.49 -8.61
N ALA A 146 3.83 0.23 -9.71
CA ALA A 146 4.33 -0.36 -10.95
C ALA A 146 5.69 -1.04 -10.69
N GLY A 147 5.83 -2.28 -11.18
CA GLY A 147 7.06 -3.08 -11.01
C GLY A 147 8.18 -2.75 -12.00
N THR A 148 8.17 -1.55 -12.59
CA THR A 148 9.18 -1.16 -13.60
C THR A 148 10.11 -0.10 -13.04
N GLU A 149 11.41 -0.31 -13.17
CA GLU A 149 12.47 0.61 -12.72
C GLU A 149 12.41 1.98 -13.42
N LYS A 150 11.73 2.07 -14.56
CA LYS A 150 11.59 3.31 -15.35
C LYS A 150 10.91 4.47 -14.60
N PHE A 151 10.21 4.20 -13.49
CA PHE A 151 9.49 5.20 -12.70
C PHE A 151 10.09 5.47 -11.32
N GLN A 152 11.34 5.09 -11.07
CA GLN A 152 12.00 5.22 -9.76
C GLN A 152 11.96 6.64 -9.18
N SER A 153 12.08 7.67 -10.01
CA SER A 153 12.05 9.07 -9.54
C SER A 153 10.70 9.49 -8.95
N ILE A 154 9.59 8.95 -9.50
CA ILE A 154 8.23 9.22 -9.00
C ILE A 154 7.92 8.30 -7.81
N GLN A 155 8.51 7.11 -7.78
CA GLN A 155 8.27 6.13 -6.72
C GLN A 155 8.75 6.61 -5.34
N LYS A 156 9.84 7.41 -5.25
CA LYS A 156 10.37 7.90 -3.96
C LYS A 156 9.32 8.52 -3.04
N MET A 157 8.36 9.25 -3.57
CA MET A 157 7.30 9.85 -2.78
C MET A 157 6.35 8.81 -2.16
N TYR A 158 6.21 7.62 -2.79
CA TYR A 158 5.34 6.57 -2.28
C TYR A 158 5.97 5.80 -1.13
N TYR A 159 7.31 5.77 -1.02
CA TYR A 159 8.03 5.08 0.04
C TYR A 159 8.06 5.87 1.35
N ASN A 160 8.05 7.21 1.24
CA ASN A 160 8.09 8.07 2.41
C ASN A 160 6.88 7.85 3.32
N LYS A 161 7.13 7.82 4.64
CA LYS A 161 6.12 7.59 5.69
C LYS A 161 5.33 6.28 5.54
N SER A 162 5.89 5.25 4.88
CA SER A 162 5.31 3.91 4.91
C SER A 162 5.71 3.18 6.20
N TYR A 163 4.72 2.57 6.85
CA TYR A 163 4.89 1.80 8.09
C TYR A 163 5.37 0.39 7.82
N ALA A 164 5.02 -0.17 6.67
CA ALA A 164 5.45 -1.50 6.27
C ALA A 164 5.59 -1.61 4.74
N ALA A 165 6.38 -2.59 4.29
CA ALA A 165 6.54 -2.96 2.89
C ALA A 165 6.31 -4.45 2.68
N LEU A 166 5.56 -4.81 1.62
CA LEU A 166 5.48 -6.16 1.08
C LEU A 166 6.36 -6.22 -0.17
N ILE A 167 7.38 -7.05 -0.13
CA ILE A 167 8.28 -7.28 -1.27
C ILE A 167 7.88 -8.59 -1.92
N VAL A 168 7.33 -8.50 -3.13
CA VAL A 168 6.69 -9.63 -3.81
C VAL A 168 7.58 -10.13 -4.94
N PHE A 169 7.87 -11.43 -4.94
CA PHE A 169 8.48 -12.15 -6.04
C PHE A 169 7.59 -13.31 -6.52
N ASP A 170 7.84 -13.81 -7.71
CA ASP A 170 7.17 -14.96 -8.31
C ASP A 170 8.01 -16.21 -8.07
N VAL A 171 7.46 -17.22 -7.37
CA VAL A 171 8.18 -18.48 -7.08
C VAL A 171 8.54 -19.26 -8.34
N GLY A 172 7.88 -18.99 -9.49
CA GLY A 172 8.18 -19.56 -10.80
C GLY A 172 9.22 -18.79 -11.59
N ASN A 173 9.66 -17.62 -11.12
CA ASN A 173 10.61 -16.79 -11.84
C ASN A 173 11.77 -16.36 -10.94
N LYS A 174 12.92 -17.03 -11.13
CA LYS A 174 14.14 -16.81 -10.34
C LYS A 174 14.65 -15.37 -10.43
N GLU A 175 14.54 -14.70 -11.59
CA GLU A 175 15.01 -13.33 -11.78
C GLU A 175 14.28 -12.34 -10.83
N THR A 176 12.99 -12.57 -10.59
CA THR A 176 12.21 -11.74 -9.67
C THR A 176 12.65 -11.92 -8.22
N TYR A 177 13.09 -13.11 -7.85
CA TYR A 177 13.67 -13.41 -6.55
C TYR A 177 15.07 -12.79 -6.40
N ASP A 178 15.93 -12.93 -7.40
CA ASP A 178 17.28 -12.38 -7.41
C ASP A 178 17.26 -10.84 -7.28
N SER A 179 16.17 -10.20 -7.72
CA SER A 179 15.95 -8.76 -7.60
C SER A 179 15.46 -8.32 -6.20
N VAL A 180 15.08 -9.24 -5.30
CA VAL A 180 14.49 -8.92 -3.98
C VAL A 180 15.40 -8.00 -3.17
N MET A 181 16.72 -8.29 -3.15
CA MET A 181 17.67 -7.48 -2.40
C MET A 181 17.69 -6.03 -2.88
N ASN A 182 17.61 -5.79 -4.19
CA ASN A 182 17.57 -4.44 -4.74
C ASN A 182 16.32 -3.69 -4.27
N TRP A 183 15.17 -4.36 -4.19
CA TRP A 183 13.93 -3.77 -3.67
C TRP A 183 14.02 -3.46 -2.18
N ILE A 184 14.65 -4.32 -1.37
CA ILE A 184 14.91 -4.07 0.06
C ILE A 184 15.76 -2.83 0.24
N LEU A 185 16.89 -2.75 -0.46
CA LEU A 185 17.81 -1.62 -0.38
C LEU A 185 17.14 -0.33 -0.82
N PHE A 186 16.44 -0.35 -1.95
CA PHE A 186 15.70 0.81 -2.45
C PHE A 186 14.62 1.28 -1.47
N TYR A 187 13.91 0.36 -0.82
CA TYR A 187 12.95 0.71 0.23
C TYR A 187 13.65 1.37 1.42
N ARG A 188 14.73 0.78 1.93
CA ARG A 188 15.49 1.29 3.07
C ARG A 188 16.05 2.70 2.84
N GLU A 189 16.50 2.98 1.63
CA GLU A 189 17.03 4.30 1.25
C GLU A 189 15.95 5.39 1.16
N ASN A 190 14.72 5.02 0.85
CA ASN A 190 13.66 5.98 0.53
C ASN A 190 12.53 6.06 1.58
N LYS A 191 12.47 5.12 2.54
CA LYS A 191 11.52 5.20 3.65
C LYS A 191 11.93 6.28 4.66
N SER A 192 10.98 6.75 5.47
CA SER A 192 11.26 7.63 6.60
C SER A 192 12.11 6.91 7.66
N GLN A 193 13.23 7.50 8.05
CA GLN A 193 14.13 6.92 9.05
C GLN A 193 13.55 6.94 10.47
N GLU A 194 12.55 7.79 10.72
CA GLU A 194 11.84 7.88 12.00
C GLU A 194 10.94 6.67 12.27
N LEU A 195 10.54 5.94 11.22
CA LEU A 195 9.68 4.77 11.34
C LEU A 195 10.51 3.49 11.44
N LYS A 196 10.11 2.62 12.39
CA LYS A 196 10.66 1.27 12.49
C LYS A 196 10.40 0.50 11.21
N GLU A 197 11.30 -0.41 10.87
CA GLU A 197 11.19 -1.20 9.65
C GLU A 197 10.31 -2.43 9.89
N ILE A 198 9.28 -2.59 9.05
CA ILE A 198 8.46 -3.80 8.95
C ILE A 198 8.47 -4.21 7.48
N ILE A 199 9.18 -5.30 7.15
CA ILE A 199 9.27 -5.84 5.79
C ILE A 199 8.79 -7.28 5.77
N TYR A 200 7.89 -7.56 4.83
CA TYR A 200 7.42 -8.90 4.51
C TYR A 200 7.95 -9.32 3.14
N LEU A 201 8.58 -10.47 3.07
CA LEU A 201 8.97 -11.13 1.83
C LEU A 201 7.85 -12.09 1.41
N ILE A 202 7.35 -11.93 0.20
CA ILE A 202 6.18 -12.66 -0.30
C ILE A 202 6.56 -13.45 -1.55
N GLY A 203 6.61 -14.78 -1.42
CA GLY A 203 6.70 -15.70 -2.56
C GLY A 203 5.29 -15.98 -3.11
N ASN A 204 4.95 -15.33 -4.22
CA ASN A 204 3.61 -15.44 -4.82
C ASN A 204 3.57 -16.47 -5.93
N LYS A 205 2.35 -16.87 -6.31
CA LYS A 205 2.01 -17.84 -7.37
C LYS A 205 2.39 -19.28 -7.02
N ILE A 206 2.22 -19.69 -5.75
CA ILE A 206 2.53 -21.07 -5.33
C ILE A 206 1.62 -22.13 -5.97
N ASP A 207 0.54 -21.72 -6.62
CA ASP A 207 -0.39 -22.56 -7.38
C ASP A 207 0.21 -23.14 -8.66
N ILE A 208 1.40 -22.72 -9.09
CA ILE A 208 2.05 -23.18 -10.32
C ILE A 208 2.66 -24.60 -10.25
N GLY A 209 2.68 -25.21 -9.07
CA GLY A 209 3.13 -26.59 -8.91
C GLY A 209 4.57 -26.84 -9.35
N ASN A 210 4.75 -27.69 -10.36
CA ASN A 210 6.08 -28.11 -10.84
C ASN A 210 6.88 -27.04 -11.57
N GLU A 211 6.28 -25.89 -11.89
CA GLU A 211 6.97 -24.76 -12.54
C GLU A 211 7.76 -23.91 -11.55
N ARG A 212 7.73 -24.24 -10.27
CA ARG A 212 8.50 -23.55 -9.22
C ARG A 212 10.01 -23.56 -9.53
N ARG A 213 10.65 -22.40 -9.39
CA ARG A 213 12.09 -22.17 -9.59
C ARG A 213 12.82 -21.71 -8.34
N VAL A 214 12.09 -21.20 -7.34
CA VAL A 214 12.61 -20.79 -6.06
C VAL A 214 12.03 -21.71 -4.99
N SER A 215 12.88 -22.47 -4.30
CA SER A 215 12.40 -23.34 -3.24
C SER A 215 11.94 -22.53 -2.03
N ARG A 216 11.09 -23.13 -1.22
CA ARG A 216 10.60 -22.53 0.00
C ARG A 216 11.76 -22.33 1.00
N GLU A 217 12.61 -23.34 1.13
CA GLU A 217 13.75 -23.37 2.02
C GLU A 217 14.72 -22.22 1.69
N GLU A 218 15.04 -22.02 0.41
CA GLU A 218 15.90 -20.94 -0.04
C GLU A 218 15.34 -19.56 0.34
N ALA A 219 14.05 -19.35 0.16
CA ALA A 219 13.40 -18.08 0.49
C ALA A 219 13.27 -17.87 2.01
N GLU A 220 13.04 -18.94 2.79
CA GLU A 220 13.02 -18.89 4.26
C GLU A 220 14.40 -18.59 4.83
N GLU A 221 15.48 -19.19 4.30
CA GLU A 221 16.85 -18.90 4.69
C GLU A 221 17.22 -17.44 4.41
N PHE A 222 16.87 -16.94 3.22
CA PHE A 222 17.06 -15.54 2.88
C PHE A 222 16.32 -14.61 3.85
N ALA A 223 15.04 -14.88 4.10
CA ALA A 223 14.23 -14.08 5.01
C ALA A 223 14.80 -14.06 6.43
N LYS A 224 15.26 -15.22 6.92
CA LYS A 224 15.92 -15.35 8.22
C LYS A 224 17.22 -14.55 8.30
N LEU A 225 18.04 -14.61 7.25
CA LEU A 225 19.32 -13.89 7.17
C LEU A 225 19.13 -12.37 7.28
N TYR A 226 18.06 -11.84 6.66
CA TYR A 226 17.78 -10.40 6.63
C TYR A 226 16.73 -9.95 7.63
N ASN A 227 16.33 -10.84 8.56
CA ASN A 227 15.33 -10.60 9.61
C ASN A 227 13.99 -10.14 9.02
N LEU A 228 13.53 -10.81 7.97
CA LEU A 228 12.24 -10.55 7.31
C LEU A 228 11.21 -11.61 7.70
N LYS A 229 9.93 -11.27 7.67
CA LYS A 229 8.86 -12.26 7.72
C LYS A 229 8.59 -12.79 6.31
N TYR A 230 8.58 -14.11 6.15
CA TYR A 230 8.32 -14.75 4.87
C TYR A 230 6.96 -15.41 4.82
N TYR A 231 6.26 -15.20 3.71
CA TYR A 231 4.98 -15.85 3.39
C TYR A 231 4.95 -16.35 1.95
N GLU A 232 4.35 -17.51 1.77
CA GLU A 232 3.98 -18.01 0.46
C GLU A 232 2.51 -17.76 0.19
N THR A 233 2.17 -17.30 -1.02
CA THR A 233 0.83 -16.90 -1.40
C THR A 233 0.44 -17.37 -2.79
N SER A 234 -0.85 -17.49 -2.99
CA SER A 234 -1.45 -17.53 -4.32
C SER A 234 -2.55 -16.47 -4.41
N ALA A 235 -2.37 -15.48 -5.28
CA ALA A 235 -3.45 -14.56 -5.60
C ALA A 235 -4.60 -15.27 -6.35
N LYS A 236 -4.32 -16.37 -7.06
CA LYS A 236 -5.28 -17.12 -7.85
C LYS A 236 -6.29 -17.83 -6.95
N ASP A 237 -5.84 -18.62 -6.00
CA ASP A 237 -6.72 -19.39 -5.10
C ASP A 237 -6.99 -18.69 -3.77
N GLY A 238 -6.23 -17.63 -3.42
CA GLY A 238 -6.40 -16.87 -2.20
C GLY A 238 -5.55 -17.34 -1.02
N THR A 239 -4.71 -18.35 -1.20
CA THR A 239 -3.87 -18.92 -0.13
C THR A 239 -3.04 -17.82 0.52
N ASN A 240 -3.15 -17.69 1.86
CA ASN A 240 -2.45 -16.75 2.74
C ASN A 240 -2.63 -15.26 2.43
N VAL A 241 -3.45 -14.85 1.45
CA VAL A 241 -3.58 -13.45 1.05
C VAL A 241 -4.13 -12.60 2.19
N GLU A 242 -5.25 -12.99 2.80
CA GLU A 242 -5.83 -12.22 3.93
C GLU A 242 -4.94 -12.26 5.16
N LYS A 243 -4.30 -13.41 5.40
CA LYS A 243 -3.40 -13.61 6.54
C LYS A 243 -2.26 -12.60 6.57
N ILE A 244 -1.63 -12.31 5.43
CA ILE A 244 -0.53 -11.33 5.36
C ILE A 244 -1.00 -9.96 5.83
N PHE A 245 -2.15 -9.48 5.35
CA PHE A 245 -2.65 -8.15 5.71
C PHE A 245 -3.11 -8.10 7.17
N GLN A 246 -3.61 -9.22 7.70
CA GLN A 246 -3.92 -9.35 9.12
C GLN A 246 -2.64 -9.25 9.96
N ASP A 247 -1.63 -10.06 9.66
CA ASP A 247 -0.38 -10.13 10.41
C ASP A 247 0.41 -8.79 10.33
N ILE A 248 0.38 -8.11 9.18
CA ILE A 248 0.95 -6.75 9.03
C ILE A 248 0.23 -5.75 9.95
N GLY A 249 -1.09 -5.80 10.02
CA GLY A 249 -1.87 -4.95 10.90
C GLY A 249 -1.50 -5.15 12.37
N GLU A 250 -1.36 -6.41 12.80
CA GLU A 250 -0.94 -6.77 14.15
C GLU A 250 0.47 -6.26 14.47
N ASP A 251 1.42 -6.44 13.54
CA ASP A 251 2.78 -5.95 13.72
C ASP A 251 2.85 -4.42 13.81
N ILE A 252 2.07 -3.72 13.02
CA ILE A 252 1.98 -2.26 13.07
C ILE A 252 1.46 -1.81 14.44
N VAL A 253 0.37 -2.39 14.91
CA VAL A 253 -0.20 -2.05 16.23
C VAL A 253 0.80 -2.33 17.33
N LYS A 254 1.40 -3.52 17.34
CA LYS A 254 2.43 -3.91 18.31
C LYS A 254 3.62 -2.95 18.30
N THR A 255 4.09 -2.54 17.13
CA THR A 255 5.29 -1.72 16.97
C THR A 255 5.05 -0.26 17.36
N TYR A 256 3.89 0.29 17.02
CA TYR A 256 3.64 1.74 17.09
C TYR A 256 2.63 2.15 18.17
N LYS A 257 1.68 1.29 18.54
CA LYS A 257 0.74 1.59 19.63
C LYS A 257 1.26 1.09 20.98
N GLU A 258 1.63 -0.17 21.06
CA GLU A 258 2.11 -0.76 22.32
C GLU A 258 3.50 -0.21 22.70
N GLY A 259 4.37 0.05 21.74
CA GLY A 259 5.65 0.69 21.97
C GLY A 259 5.52 2.10 22.58
N ASN A 260 4.52 2.87 22.20
CA ASN A 260 4.24 4.19 22.79
C ASN A 260 3.66 4.10 24.22
N ILE A 261 2.85 3.08 24.52
CA ILE A 261 2.33 2.85 25.88
C ILE A 261 3.47 2.52 26.84
N TYR A 262 4.44 1.71 26.43
CA TYR A 262 5.65 1.44 27.23
C TYR A 262 6.52 2.68 27.43
N ALA A 263 6.60 3.58 26.45
CA ALA A 263 7.34 4.84 26.56
C ALA A 263 6.63 5.84 27.48
N LEU A 264 5.30 5.91 27.45
CA LEU A 264 4.50 6.79 28.33
C LEU A 264 4.49 6.29 29.78
N ASN A 265 4.44 4.98 30.02
CA ASN A 265 4.50 4.41 31.37
C ASN A 265 5.90 4.46 31.99
N LYS A 266 6.96 4.69 31.21
CA LYS A 266 8.32 5.00 31.71
C LYS A 266 8.58 6.49 31.92
N GLY A 267 7.70 7.37 31.48
CA GLY A 267 7.90 8.82 31.45
C GLY A 267 7.57 9.58 32.74
N GLU A 268 7.15 8.91 33.82
CA GLU A 268 6.94 9.59 35.12
C GLU A 268 8.07 9.44 36.12
N ASN A 269 9.12 8.67 35.83
CA ASN A 269 10.33 8.68 36.66
C ASN A 269 11.57 8.47 35.80
N GLU A 270 12.39 9.48 35.74
CA GLU A 270 13.76 9.54 35.17
C GLU A 270 13.88 10.02 33.72
N THR A 271 14.08 11.34 33.59
CA THR A 271 14.93 11.92 32.53
C THR A 271 16.35 11.35 32.67
N LYS A 272 16.61 10.22 32.05
CA LYS A 272 17.94 9.78 31.68
C LYS A 272 17.92 9.41 30.22
N ILE A 273 18.55 10.27 29.43
CA ILE A 273 19.02 9.99 28.09
C ILE A 273 19.90 8.75 28.21
N LEU A 274 19.37 7.59 27.82
CA LEU A 274 20.20 6.42 27.55
C LEU A 274 20.72 6.57 26.13
N ASP A 275 21.90 7.19 26.00
CA ASP A 275 22.80 6.95 24.88
C ASP A 275 23.07 5.44 24.86
N VAL A 276 22.31 4.72 24.04
CA VAL A 276 22.66 3.36 23.67
C VAL A 276 23.74 3.47 22.61
N ASN A 277 24.96 3.72 23.04
CA ASN A 277 26.15 3.37 22.29
C ASN A 277 26.18 1.84 22.19
N VAL A 278 25.55 1.31 21.13
CA VAL A 278 25.84 -0.05 20.69
C VAL A 278 27.26 -0.04 20.16
N HIS A 279 28.17 -0.49 20.99
CA HIS A 279 29.49 -0.89 20.54
C HIS A 279 29.34 -2.00 19.50
N LEU A 280 29.39 -1.61 18.24
CA LEU A 280 29.59 -2.51 17.10
C LEU A 280 31.04 -2.97 17.11
N GLY A 281 31.33 -3.94 17.99
CA GLY A 281 32.52 -4.80 17.83
C GLY A 281 32.16 -5.91 16.85
N ASN A 282 32.94 -5.99 15.78
CA ASN A 282 32.98 -6.97 14.69
C ASN A 282 32.20 -6.60 13.44
N GLU A 283 32.94 -6.49 12.33
CA GLU A 283 32.46 -6.36 10.96
C GLU A 283 31.26 -7.25 10.72
N THR A 284 30.12 -6.64 10.42
CA THR A 284 28.89 -7.37 10.12
C THR A 284 29.05 -8.10 8.79
N CYS A 285 28.31 -9.20 8.61
CA CYS A 285 28.24 -9.92 7.33
C CYS A 285 27.90 -8.98 6.15
N PHE A 286 27.27 -7.84 6.47
CA PHE A 286 26.93 -6.74 5.55
C PHE A 286 28.19 -6.01 5.04
N ASP A 287 29.17 -5.72 5.91
CA ASP A 287 30.42 -5.06 5.50
C ASP A 287 31.27 -5.98 4.62
N LYS A 288 31.25 -7.29 4.88
CA LYS A 288 31.90 -8.29 4.03
C LYS A 288 31.25 -8.39 2.66
N PHE A 289 29.92 -8.28 2.57
CA PHE A 289 29.17 -8.32 1.31
C PHE A 289 29.36 -7.03 0.51
N ILE A 290 29.32 -5.86 1.13
CA ILE A 290 29.61 -4.57 0.48
C ILE A 290 31.04 -4.54 -0.06
N ASN A 291 32.02 -5.06 0.68
CA ASN A 291 33.39 -5.17 0.23
C ASN A 291 33.54 -6.19 -0.90
N SER A 292 32.76 -7.27 -0.91
CA SER A 292 32.73 -8.24 -2.00
C SER A 292 32.16 -7.64 -3.30
N ILE A 293 31.07 -6.84 -3.20
CA ILE A 293 30.49 -6.12 -4.37
C ILE A 293 31.44 -5.04 -4.88
N LYS A 294 32.10 -4.29 -4.01
CA LYS A 294 33.12 -3.30 -4.44
C LYS A 294 34.25 -3.97 -5.22
N ASN A 295 34.68 -5.16 -4.83
CA ASN A 295 35.70 -5.92 -5.55
C ASN A 295 35.22 -6.47 -6.91
N ILE A 296 33.94 -6.77 -7.06
CA ILE A 296 33.35 -7.20 -8.35
C ILE A 296 33.22 -6.01 -9.34
N ILE A 297 32.87 -4.82 -8.83
CA ILE A 297 32.80 -3.61 -9.65
C ILE A 297 34.15 -3.12 -10.13
N PHE A 298 35.24 -3.44 -9.40
CA PHE A 298 36.62 -3.10 -9.81
C PHE A 298 37.21 -4.01 -10.90
N PHE A 299 36.58 -5.16 -11.17
CA PHE A 299 36.99 -6.09 -12.20
C PHE A 299 36.32 -5.86 -13.57
N TRP A 300 35.39 -4.88 -13.66
CA TRP A 300 34.66 -4.52 -14.90
C TRP A 300 34.91 -3.05 -15.32
N LYS A 301 36.11 -2.57 -15.09
CA LYS A 301 36.64 -1.34 -15.76
C LYS A 301 37.82 -1.66 -16.60
#